data_99948713dc1117756a85804ae75c9d3d
#
_entry.id   99948713dc1117756a85804ae75c9d3d
#
_cell.length_a   1.000
_cell.length_b   1.000
_cell.length_c   1.000
_cell.angle_alpha   90.00
_cell.angle_beta   90.00
_cell.angle_gamma   90.00
#
_symmetry.space_group_name_H-M   'P 1'
#
loop_
_entity.id
_entity.type
_entity.pdbx_description
1 polymer ?
#
loop_
_entity_poly.entity_id
_entity_poly.type
_entity_poly.pdbx_seq_one_letter_code
_entity_poly.pdbx_strand_id
1 'polypeptide(L)'
;MTKTSDQEEQKKLLSLSEEFNKAVMHQDQAIDKIAFAIQNAKVDLFDDRKNKTLGSFLFSGPTGVGKTELVNKMSDVLDVPLLRFDMSEFQDKESVNRLIGSPPGYNGHDQGGELVNAVRKNPHSIVLFDEIEKAHPDVYKLLLQVMDNGKLTASNGDIADFQNSYVTMTTNAGASIKPKRGICFAAEEKGTSPEKTQHILERFSEEFIARLGEQIEFNALNDVNKVLDILELKLTPRINDLAAKNIHVTFDNAAKKFLADKCVAQNLGIRPLVNVIKTYFQKAVMAEHLAGNIKAGDNLRVRGPLNSDDDALRIEQQPRPNKAAQPALQH
;
A
#
# COMPACT_ATOMS: atom_id res chain seq x y z
N MET A 1 35.06 4.37 9.42
CA MET A 1 33.81 3.61 9.21
C MET A 1 32.63 4.44 8.69
N THR A 2 32.70 5.76 8.67
CA THR A 2 31.59 6.67 8.30
C THR A 2 31.33 6.84 6.79
N LYS A 3 32.35 6.86 5.93
CA LYS A 3 32.18 7.12 4.48
C LYS A 3 31.45 6.02 3.68
N THR A 4 31.54 4.77 4.07
CA THR A 4 30.89 3.66 3.36
C THR A 4 29.39 3.61 3.67
N SER A 5 29.00 3.93 4.89
CA SER A 5 27.61 4.03 5.35
C SER A 5 26.87 5.17 4.63
N ASP A 6 27.51 6.33 4.49
CA ASP A 6 26.90 7.48 3.82
C ASP A 6 26.69 7.24 2.31
N GLN A 7 27.61 6.51 1.65
CA GLN A 7 27.46 6.15 0.24
C GLN A 7 26.35 5.11 0.00
N GLU A 8 26.17 4.18 0.92
CA GLU A 8 25.06 3.19 0.85
C GLU A 8 23.71 3.86 1.07
N GLU A 9 23.61 4.77 2.04
CA GLU A 9 22.40 5.54 2.28
C GLU A 9 22.06 6.44 1.08
N GLN A 10 23.03 7.12 0.47
CA GLN A 10 22.81 7.91 -0.74
C GLN A 10 22.32 7.06 -1.91
N LYS A 11 22.91 5.87 -2.15
CA LYS A 11 22.41 4.95 -3.20
C LYS A 11 20.98 4.51 -2.94
N LYS A 12 20.66 4.20 -1.70
CA LYS A 12 19.32 3.82 -1.28
C LYS A 12 18.30 4.93 -1.52
N LEU A 13 18.65 6.17 -1.20
CA LEU A 13 17.80 7.33 -1.47
C LEU A 13 17.59 7.56 -2.97
N LEU A 14 18.61 7.38 -3.79
CA LEU A 14 18.50 7.53 -5.25
C LEU A 14 17.62 6.44 -5.89
N SER A 15 17.55 5.25 -5.33
CA SER A 15 16.76 4.13 -5.84
C SER A 15 15.33 4.04 -5.26
N LEU A 16 14.88 5.01 -4.44
CA LEU A 16 13.57 4.94 -3.77
C LEU A 16 12.40 4.75 -4.74
N SER A 17 12.34 5.53 -5.82
CA SER A 17 11.27 5.40 -6.82
C SER A 17 11.24 4.01 -7.46
N GLU A 18 12.41 3.45 -7.78
CA GLU A 18 12.50 2.10 -8.36
C GLU A 18 12.04 1.04 -7.35
N GLU A 19 12.47 1.14 -6.09
CA GLU A 19 12.08 0.21 -5.04
C GLU A 19 10.57 0.27 -4.73
N PHE A 20 9.98 1.46 -4.76
CA PHE A 20 8.55 1.62 -4.56
C PHE A 20 7.74 1.08 -5.75
N ASN A 21 8.19 1.30 -6.97
CA ASN A 21 7.56 0.77 -8.19
C ASN A 21 7.54 -0.77 -8.25
N LYS A 22 8.47 -1.46 -7.59
CA LYS A 22 8.44 -2.94 -7.46
C LYS A 22 7.24 -3.44 -6.65
N ALA A 23 6.74 -2.65 -5.70
CA ALA A 23 5.64 -3.04 -4.82
C ALA A 23 4.29 -2.47 -5.28
N VAL A 24 4.29 -1.24 -5.82
CA VAL A 24 3.08 -0.50 -6.19
C VAL A 24 3.22 -0.03 -7.63
N MET A 25 2.48 -0.66 -8.54
CA MET A 25 2.53 -0.39 -9.97
C MET A 25 1.47 0.64 -10.38
N HIS A 26 1.74 1.37 -11.49
CA HIS A 26 0.82 2.35 -12.09
C HIS A 26 0.46 3.55 -11.20
N GLN A 27 1.37 3.89 -10.26
CA GLN A 27 1.26 5.05 -9.36
C GLN A 27 2.50 5.96 -9.45
N ASP A 28 3.11 6.07 -10.61
CA ASP A 28 4.41 6.73 -10.82
C ASP A 28 4.47 8.14 -10.21
N GLN A 29 3.43 8.96 -10.46
CA GLN A 29 3.37 10.33 -9.92
C GLN A 29 3.32 10.36 -8.38
N ALA A 30 2.58 9.44 -7.77
CA ALA A 30 2.51 9.32 -6.32
C ALA A 30 3.86 8.88 -5.74
N ILE A 31 4.50 7.90 -6.40
CA ILE A 31 5.80 7.36 -6.02
C ILE A 31 6.90 8.41 -6.13
N ASP A 32 6.94 9.17 -7.23
CA ASP A 32 7.94 10.21 -7.42
C ASP A 32 7.82 11.33 -6.38
N LYS A 33 6.59 11.75 -6.07
CA LYS A 33 6.34 12.75 -5.02
C LYS A 33 6.82 12.27 -3.66
N ILE A 34 6.50 11.05 -3.25
CA ILE A 34 6.90 10.53 -1.94
C ILE A 34 8.41 10.30 -1.86
N ALA A 35 9.03 9.77 -2.94
CA ALA A 35 10.46 9.58 -3.00
C ALA A 35 11.20 10.90 -2.85
N PHE A 36 10.78 11.93 -3.58
CA PHE A 36 11.34 13.28 -3.48
C PHE A 36 11.18 13.87 -2.07
N ALA A 37 9.99 13.75 -1.47
CA ALA A 37 9.75 14.26 -0.13
C ALA A 37 10.63 13.56 0.93
N ILE A 38 10.84 12.24 0.82
CA ILE A 38 11.74 11.48 1.70
C ILE A 38 13.19 11.90 1.47
N GLN A 39 13.63 12.04 0.22
CA GLN A 39 14.97 12.50 -0.11
C GLN A 39 15.24 13.89 0.49
N ASN A 40 14.31 14.83 0.28
CA ASN A 40 14.42 16.19 0.83
C ASN A 40 14.47 16.16 2.36
N ALA A 41 13.64 15.33 2.99
CA ALA A 41 13.63 15.14 4.43
C ALA A 41 14.94 14.58 4.99
N LYS A 42 15.60 13.69 4.30
CA LYS A 42 16.85 13.05 4.73
C LYS A 42 18.09 13.93 4.49
N VAL A 43 18.11 14.64 3.37
CA VAL A 43 19.26 15.48 3.00
C VAL A 43 19.27 16.82 3.74
N ASP A 44 18.08 17.39 4.03
CA ASP A 44 17.86 18.62 4.81
C ASP A 44 18.78 19.80 4.46
N LEU A 45 18.92 20.07 3.17
CA LEU A 45 19.82 21.12 2.68
C LEU A 45 19.39 22.55 3.10
N PHE A 46 18.10 22.74 3.43
CA PHE A 46 17.52 24.07 3.64
C PHE A 46 17.14 24.39 5.09
N ASP A 47 17.35 23.45 6.03
CA ASP A 47 17.04 23.57 7.47
C ASP A 47 15.58 24.04 7.76
N ASP A 48 14.64 23.63 6.90
CA ASP A 48 13.24 24.09 6.95
C ASP A 48 12.39 23.37 7.99
N ARG A 49 12.98 22.37 8.71
CA ARG A 49 12.24 21.41 9.55
C ARG A 49 12.36 21.60 11.06
N LYS A 50 12.79 22.78 11.52
CA LYS A 50 12.95 23.01 12.96
C LYS A 50 11.67 22.63 13.73
N ASN A 51 11.80 21.65 14.64
CA ASN A 51 10.74 21.13 15.50
C ASN A 51 9.53 20.48 14.77
N LYS A 52 9.68 20.03 13.53
CA LYS A 52 8.64 19.33 12.78
C LYS A 52 8.99 17.86 12.60
N THR A 53 8.03 17.06 12.14
CA THR A 53 8.23 15.68 11.72
C THR A 53 9.16 15.58 10.51
N LEU A 54 9.73 14.41 10.22
CA LEU A 54 10.48 14.17 8.97
C LEU A 54 9.64 14.43 7.72
N GLY A 55 8.35 14.17 7.81
CA GLY A 55 7.38 14.45 6.77
C GLY A 55 5.98 14.08 7.21
N SER A 56 4.98 14.80 6.70
CA SER A 56 3.57 14.49 6.90
C SER A 56 2.90 14.31 5.53
N PHE A 57 2.25 13.16 5.33
CA PHE A 57 1.72 12.73 4.04
C PHE A 57 0.24 12.35 4.16
N LEU A 58 -0.58 12.85 3.25
CA LEU A 58 -1.96 12.41 3.08
C LEU A 58 -2.08 11.64 1.76
N PHE A 59 -2.28 10.34 1.83
CA PHE A 59 -2.53 9.46 0.69
C PHE A 59 -4.03 9.40 0.41
N SER A 60 -4.45 9.98 -0.69
CA SER A 60 -5.85 10.01 -1.13
C SER A 60 -6.06 9.13 -2.36
N GLY A 61 -7.24 8.54 -2.49
CA GLY A 61 -7.60 7.74 -3.67
C GLY A 61 -8.50 6.56 -3.33
N PRO A 62 -8.99 5.83 -4.35
CA PRO A 62 -9.90 4.70 -4.17
C PRO A 62 -9.35 3.60 -3.26
N THR A 63 -10.24 2.76 -2.76
CA THR A 63 -9.84 1.54 -2.05
C THR A 63 -9.09 0.60 -2.98
N GLY A 64 -8.04 -0.06 -2.48
CA GLY A 64 -7.33 -1.11 -3.20
C GLY A 64 -6.41 -0.61 -4.32
N VAL A 65 -5.89 0.62 -4.26
CA VAL A 65 -4.94 1.18 -5.24
C VAL A 65 -3.48 1.13 -4.80
N GLY A 66 -3.20 0.62 -3.58
CA GLY A 66 -1.84 0.45 -3.09
C GLY A 66 -1.39 1.45 -2.01
N LYS A 67 -2.26 2.31 -1.47
CA LYS A 67 -1.89 3.30 -0.43
C LYS A 67 -1.15 2.67 0.77
N THR A 68 -1.78 1.74 1.43
CA THR A 68 -1.20 1.03 2.60
C THR A 68 0.00 0.15 2.20
N GLU A 69 -0.01 -0.44 1.00
CA GLU A 69 1.11 -1.22 0.46
C GLU A 69 2.37 -0.35 0.27
N LEU A 70 2.20 0.89 -0.22
CA LEU A 70 3.32 1.82 -0.33
C LEU A 70 3.91 2.17 1.04
N VAL A 71 3.07 2.36 2.07
CA VAL A 71 3.56 2.62 3.43
C VAL A 71 4.33 1.43 4.00
N ASN A 72 3.86 0.20 3.77
CA ASN A 72 4.60 -1.01 4.15
C ASN A 72 5.97 -1.03 3.44
N LYS A 73 5.98 -0.76 2.13
CA LYS A 73 7.23 -0.73 1.37
C LYS A 73 8.18 0.40 1.80
N MET A 74 7.63 1.56 2.21
CA MET A 74 8.44 2.63 2.82
C MET A 74 9.13 2.13 4.11
N SER A 75 8.41 1.43 4.98
CA SER A 75 8.97 0.83 6.21
C SER A 75 10.11 -0.13 5.89
N ASP A 76 9.90 -1.04 4.94
CA ASP A 76 10.91 -2.01 4.52
C ASP A 76 12.16 -1.32 3.92
N VAL A 77 11.94 -0.36 3.00
CA VAL A 77 13.05 0.31 2.31
C VAL A 77 13.80 1.26 3.24
N LEU A 78 13.12 1.99 4.11
CA LEU A 78 13.77 2.90 5.06
C LEU A 78 14.35 2.19 6.28
N ASP A 79 14.02 0.90 6.46
CA ASP A 79 14.42 0.09 7.62
C ASP A 79 14.00 0.72 8.96
N VAL A 80 12.74 1.16 9.01
CA VAL A 80 12.12 1.77 10.20
C VAL A 80 10.80 1.09 10.53
N PRO A 81 10.44 0.92 11.82
CA PRO A 81 9.21 0.27 12.21
C PRO A 81 7.96 1.05 11.75
N LEU A 82 6.93 0.31 11.34
CA LEU A 82 5.61 0.84 11.03
C LEU A 82 4.70 0.73 12.24
N LEU A 83 4.23 1.88 12.73
CA LEU A 83 3.23 2.00 13.80
C LEU A 83 1.89 2.30 13.15
N ARG A 84 0.99 1.31 13.10
CA ARG A 84 -0.29 1.43 12.42
C ARG A 84 -1.43 1.61 13.41
N PHE A 85 -2.28 2.62 13.13
CA PHE A 85 -3.52 2.92 13.86
C PHE A 85 -4.67 2.97 12.85
N ASP A 86 -5.62 2.05 12.98
CA ASP A 86 -6.85 2.03 12.17
C ASP A 86 -7.85 3.01 12.78
N MET A 87 -8.14 4.07 12.06
CA MET A 87 -9.03 5.13 12.57
C MET A 87 -10.49 4.71 12.67
N SER A 88 -10.86 3.58 12.13
CA SER A 88 -12.18 2.98 12.38
C SER A 88 -12.40 2.56 13.85
N GLU A 89 -11.31 2.37 14.60
CA GLU A 89 -11.36 2.08 16.04
C GLU A 89 -11.43 3.35 16.93
N PHE A 90 -11.26 4.52 16.33
CA PHE A 90 -11.16 5.81 17.02
C PHE A 90 -12.26 6.81 16.58
N GLN A 91 -13.48 6.31 16.37
CA GLN A 91 -14.62 7.10 15.91
C GLN A 91 -15.30 7.88 17.06
N ASP A 92 -15.20 7.37 18.28
CA ASP A 92 -15.84 7.96 19.45
C ASP A 92 -14.83 8.72 20.31
N LYS A 93 -15.32 9.72 21.05
CA LYS A 93 -14.48 10.55 21.92
C LYS A 93 -13.75 9.74 22.99
N GLU A 94 -14.37 8.68 23.51
CA GLU A 94 -13.76 7.80 24.50
C GLU A 94 -12.59 7.01 23.92
N SER A 95 -12.71 6.56 22.67
CA SER A 95 -11.62 5.85 21.98
C SER A 95 -10.40 6.74 21.73
N VAL A 96 -10.58 8.05 21.56
CA VAL A 96 -9.46 9.01 21.43
C VAL A 96 -8.58 9.01 22.69
N ASN A 97 -9.14 8.79 23.87
CA ASN A 97 -8.38 8.68 25.12
C ASN A 97 -7.41 7.47 25.10
N ARG A 98 -7.68 6.44 24.30
CA ARG A 98 -6.73 5.33 24.10
C ARG A 98 -5.44 5.78 23.41
N LEU A 99 -5.52 6.78 22.49
CA LEU A 99 -4.33 7.31 21.81
C LEU A 99 -3.42 8.10 22.73
N ILE A 100 -4.00 8.95 23.60
CA ILE A 100 -3.25 9.89 24.45
C ILE A 100 -3.25 9.55 25.94
N GLY A 101 -3.98 8.52 26.35
CA GLY A 101 -4.16 8.12 27.76
C GLY A 101 -5.40 8.72 28.39
N SER A 102 -5.91 8.04 29.42
CA SER A 102 -7.06 8.49 30.21
C SER A 102 -6.74 9.75 31.02
N PRO A 103 -7.69 10.68 31.19
CA PRO A 103 -7.52 11.85 32.05
C PRO A 103 -7.25 11.46 33.52
N PRO A 104 -6.65 12.36 34.31
CA PRO A 104 -6.44 12.14 35.74
C PRO A 104 -7.74 11.75 36.45
N GLY A 105 -7.66 10.76 37.35
CA GLY A 105 -8.80 10.23 38.10
C GLY A 105 -9.60 9.12 37.43
N TYR A 106 -9.28 8.76 36.18
CA TYR A 106 -9.88 7.58 35.50
C TYR A 106 -8.95 6.38 35.56
N ASN A 107 -9.53 5.17 35.49
CA ASN A 107 -8.79 3.93 35.45
C ASN A 107 -7.84 3.91 34.23
N GLY A 108 -6.58 3.50 34.43
CA GLY A 108 -5.59 3.43 33.34
C GLY A 108 -4.85 4.74 33.04
N HIS A 109 -5.04 5.81 33.81
CA HIS A 109 -4.31 7.07 33.65
C HIS A 109 -2.78 6.90 33.61
N ASP A 110 -2.24 6.04 34.49
CA ASP A 110 -0.80 5.78 34.58
C ASP A 110 -0.22 4.95 33.41
N GLN A 111 -1.07 4.32 32.61
CA GLN A 111 -0.63 3.47 31.49
C GLN A 111 -0.20 4.28 30.26
N GLY A 112 -0.54 5.57 30.22
CA GLY A 112 -0.31 6.42 29.05
C GLY A 112 -1.17 6.03 27.83
N GLY A 113 -0.97 6.74 26.72
CA GLY A 113 -1.71 6.50 25.48
C GLY A 113 -0.99 5.53 24.54
N GLU A 114 -1.75 4.75 23.77
CA GLU A 114 -1.20 3.78 22.80
C GLU A 114 -0.25 4.45 21.80
N LEU A 115 -0.65 5.60 21.23
CA LEU A 115 0.14 6.37 20.27
C LEU A 115 1.42 6.91 20.92
N VAL A 116 1.28 7.54 22.09
CA VAL A 116 2.41 8.12 22.81
C VAL A 116 3.42 7.07 23.20
N ASN A 117 2.96 5.94 23.74
CA ASN A 117 3.83 4.83 24.16
C ASN A 117 4.53 4.18 22.95
N ALA A 118 3.82 4.00 21.82
CA ALA A 118 4.38 3.39 20.63
C ALA A 118 5.51 4.25 20.04
N VAL A 119 5.32 5.57 19.94
CA VAL A 119 6.32 6.50 19.40
C VAL A 119 7.48 6.70 20.38
N ARG A 120 7.25 6.77 21.69
CA ARG A 120 8.34 6.82 22.71
C ARG A 120 9.24 5.60 22.60
N LYS A 121 8.67 4.42 22.34
CA LYS A 121 9.45 3.19 22.15
C LYS A 121 10.20 3.17 20.81
N ASN A 122 9.62 3.79 19.78
CA ASN A 122 10.16 3.80 18.43
C ASN A 122 10.15 5.22 17.85
N PRO A 123 11.05 6.12 18.28
CA PRO A 123 11.06 7.51 17.84
C PRO A 123 11.43 7.68 16.35
N HIS A 124 12.14 6.70 15.79
CA HIS A 124 12.42 6.61 14.35
C HIS A 124 11.44 5.62 13.74
N SER A 125 10.30 6.08 13.24
CA SER A 125 9.23 5.21 12.75
C SER A 125 8.40 5.89 11.66
N ILE A 126 7.59 5.09 10.98
CA ILE A 126 6.46 5.58 10.19
C ILE A 126 5.21 5.37 11.03
N VAL A 127 4.49 6.45 11.31
CA VAL A 127 3.21 6.41 12.03
C VAL A 127 2.09 6.52 11.01
N LEU A 128 1.35 5.45 10.81
CA LEU A 128 0.24 5.37 9.84
C LEU A 128 -1.11 5.49 10.55
N PHE A 129 -1.87 6.51 10.17
CA PHE A 129 -3.29 6.67 10.50
C PHE A 129 -4.12 6.22 9.29
N ASP A 130 -4.59 4.98 9.33
CA ASP A 130 -5.33 4.38 8.21
C ASP A 130 -6.81 4.76 8.27
N GLU A 131 -7.39 5.16 7.12
CA GLU A 131 -8.78 5.63 6.98
C GLU A 131 -9.11 6.83 7.89
N ILE A 132 -8.27 7.86 7.84
CA ILE A 132 -8.34 9.05 8.72
C ILE A 132 -9.71 9.74 8.68
N GLU A 133 -10.47 9.63 7.59
CA GLU A 133 -11.83 10.18 7.47
C GLU A 133 -12.85 9.56 8.43
N LYS A 134 -12.51 8.43 9.06
CA LYS A 134 -13.37 7.78 10.06
C LYS A 134 -13.10 8.24 11.49
N ALA A 135 -11.97 8.93 11.71
CA ALA A 135 -11.55 9.36 13.03
C ALA A 135 -12.51 10.38 13.65
N HIS A 136 -12.62 10.37 14.98
CA HIS A 136 -13.27 11.44 15.70
C HIS A 136 -12.57 12.79 15.48
N PRO A 137 -13.27 13.94 15.42
CA PRO A 137 -12.67 15.26 15.18
C PRO A 137 -11.52 15.64 16.11
N ASP A 138 -11.49 15.14 17.33
CA ASP A 138 -10.40 15.41 18.27
C ASP A 138 -9.07 14.77 17.84
N VAL A 139 -9.07 13.69 17.04
CA VAL A 139 -7.86 13.12 16.47
C VAL A 139 -7.16 14.12 15.55
N TYR A 140 -7.90 14.89 14.76
CA TYR A 140 -7.31 15.93 13.91
C TYR A 140 -6.59 17.01 14.72
N LYS A 141 -7.11 17.37 15.91
CA LYS A 141 -6.46 18.32 16.81
C LYS A 141 -5.12 17.79 17.34
N LEU A 142 -5.06 16.47 17.65
CA LEU A 142 -3.81 15.82 18.05
C LEU A 142 -2.80 15.83 16.91
N LEU A 143 -3.23 15.54 15.69
CA LEU A 143 -2.37 15.54 14.51
C LEU A 143 -1.86 16.95 14.17
N LEU A 144 -2.68 17.99 14.34
CA LEU A 144 -2.23 19.39 14.20
C LEU A 144 -1.09 19.69 15.19
N GLN A 145 -1.22 19.30 16.45
CA GLN A 145 -0.14 19.46 17.44
C GLN A 145 1.15 18.74 17.02
N VAL A 146 1.03 17.51 16.49
CA VAL A 146 2.18 16.75 16.01
C VAL A 146 2.84 17.41 14.81
N MET A 147 2.05 17.90 13.85
CA MET A 147 2.57 18.53 12.63
C MET A 147 3.23 19.89 12.91
N ASP A 148 2.69 20.66 13.86
CA ASP A 148 3.22 21.99 14.20
C ASP A 148 4.46 21.92 15.09
N ASN A 149 4.48 21.01 16.07
CA ASN A 149 5.49 21.02 17.14
C ASN A 149 6.41 19.77 17.11
N GLY A 150 6.12 18.78 16.26
CA GLY A 150 6.84 17.52 16.25
C GLY A 150 6.71 16.72 17.55
N LYS A 151 5.75 17.07 18.42
CA LYS A 151 5.58 16.45 19.75
C LYS A 151 4.10 16.32 20.11
N LEU A 152 3.80 15.28 20.89
CA LEU A 152 2.47 15.05 21.45
C LEU A 152 2.58 14.77 22.94
N THR A 153 1.80 15.49 23.74
CA THR A 153 1.75 15.30 25.19
C THR A 153 0.57 14.42 25.55
N ALA A 154 0.80 13.33 26.27
CA ALA A 154 -0.22 12.44 26.81
C ALA A 154 -0.95 13.08 28.00
N SER A 155 -2.10 12.50 28.36
CA SER A 155 -2.90 12.95 29.51
C SER A 155 -2.17 12.82 30.86
N ASN A 156 -1.20 11.90 30.97
CA ASN A 156 -0.35 11.72 32.14
C ASN A 156 0.90 12.63 32.15
N GLY A 157 1.08 13.49 31.15
CA GLY A 157 2.21 14.39 31.01
C GLY A 157 3.41 13.82 30.24
N ASP A 158 3.37 12.57 29.82
CA ASP A 158 4.40 11.96 28.97
C ASP A 158 4.43 12.63 27.60
N ILE A 159 5.62 12.84 27.04
CA ILE A 159 5.81 13.46 25.74
C ILE A 159 6.35 12.42 24.75
N ALA A 160 5.68 12.29 23.62
CA ALA A 160 6.20 11.57 22.45
C ALA A 160 6.82 12.56 21.46
N ASP A 161 8.02 12.26 20.99
CA ASP A 161 8.77 13.05 20.01
C ASP A 161 8.66 12.41 18.62
N PHE A 162 8.06 13.14 17.66
CA PHE A 162 7.83 12.74 16.29
C PHE A 162 8.83 13.37 15.31
N GLN A 163 9.82 14.13 15.78
CA GLN A 163 10.75 14.86 14.92
C GLN A 163 11.56 13.93 14.00
N ASN A 164 11.73 12.69 14.40
CA ASN A 164 12.41 11.65 13.62
C ASN A 164 11.43 10.62 13.01
N SER A 165 10.15 10.93 12.96
CA SER A 165 9.11 10.05 12.41
C SER A 165 8.45 10.66 11.17
N TYR A 166 8.01 9.78 10.27
CA TYR A 166 7.10 10.13 9.18
C TYR A 166 5.66 9.91 9.64
N VAL A 167 4.81 10.93 9.48
CA VAL A 167 3.38 10.84 9.77
C VAL A 167 2.64 10.64 8.47
N THR A 168 2.01 9.49 8.30
CA THR A 168 1.30 9.12 7.07
C THR A 168 -0.17 8.87 7.39
N MET A 169 -1.05 9.46 6.61
CA MET A 169 -2.49 9.29 6.71
C MET A 169 -3.03 8.73 5.40
N THR A 170 -3.97 7.80 5.45
CA THR A 170 -4.69 7.34 4.25
C THR A 170 -6.14 7.79 4.30
N THR A 171 -6.70 8.11 3.14
CA THR A 171 -8.13 8.44 3.01
C THR A 171 -8.70 7.89 1.70
N ASN A 172 -9.97 7.50 1.73
CA ASN A 172 -10.76 7.19 0.55
C ASN A 172 -11.63 8.39 0.11
N ALA A 173 -11.55 9.53 0.79
CA ALA A 173 -12.23 10.75 0.40
C ALA A 173 -11.79 11.19 -1.01
N GLY A 174 -12.73 11.67 -1.83
CA GLY A 174 -12.48 12.04 -3.22
C GLY A 174 -12.53 10.87 -4.23
N ALA A 175 -12.61 9.62 -3.77
CA ALA A 175 -12.61 8.44 -4.64
C ALA A 175 -13.88 8.25 -5.48
N SER A 176 -15.01 8.83 -5.06
CA SER A 176 -16.35 8.56 -5.63
C SER A 176 -16.76 9.50 -6.76
N ILE A 177 -15.90 10.42 -7.17
CA ILE A 177 -16.25 11.41 -8.18
C ILE A 177 -16.00 10.81 -9.57
N LYS A 178 -17.08 10.41 -10.23
CA LYS A 178 -17.06 10.20 -11.69
C LYS A 178 -16.93 11.57 -12.35
N PRO A 179 -15.96 11.80 -13.26
CA PRO A 179 -15.90 13.05 -13.99
C PRO A 179 -17.25 13.25 -14.69
N LYS A 180 -17.98 14.31 -14.33
CA LYS A 180 -19.15 14.73 -15.10
C LYS A 180 -18.63 15.06 -16.51
N ARG A 181 -19.09 14.34 -17.52
CA ARG A 181 -18.92 14.72 -18.92
C ARG A 181 -19.64 16.06 -19.15
N GLY A 182 -18.95 17.13 -18.80
CA GLY A 182 -19.33 18.49 -19.11
C GLY A 182 -18.33 19.02 -20.13
N ILE A 183 -18.82 19.46 -21.26
CA ILE A 183 -18.06 20.13 -22.31
C ILE A 183 -17.52 21.44 -21.71
N CYS A 184 -16.24 21.43 -21.29
CA CYS A 184 -15.52 22.65 -21.01
C CYS A 184 -14.16 22.57 -21.71
N PHE A 185 -14.01 23.39 -22.72
CA PHE A 185 -12.73 23.74 -23.30
C PHE A 185 -11.95 24.57 -22.26
N ALA A 186 -11.14 23.91 -21.45
CA ALA A 186 -10.10 24.57 -20.66
C ALA A 186 -8.92 23.63 -20.59
N ALA A 187 -7.72 24.20 -20.83
CA ALA A 187 -6.45 23.50 -20.88
C ALA A 187 -6.25 22.61 -19.65
N GLU A 188 -5.88 21.36 -19.88
CA GLU A 188 -5.42 20.43 -18.85
C GLU A 188 -4.11 20.96 -18.25
N GLU A 189 -4.20 21.71 -17.19
CA GLU A 189 -3.07 21.83 -16.27
C GLU A 189 -2.94 20.51 -15.53
N LYS A 190 -1.76 19.91 -15.57
CA LYS A 190 -1.38 18.68 -14.86
C LYS A 190 -1.40 18.95 -13.35
N GLY A 191 -2.55 18.86 -12.72
CA GLY A 191 -2.79 19.07 -11.29
C GLY A 191 -4.05 18.37 -10.83
N THR A 192 -4.16 18.12 -9.53
CA THR A 192 -5.33 17.54 -8.84
C THR A 192 -6.61 18.19 -9.33
N SER A 193 -7.63 17.41 -9.73
CA SER A 193 -8.87 18.00 -10.25
C SER A 193 -9.54 18.84 -9.16
N PRO A 194 -10.04 20.05 -9.44
CA PRO A 194 -10.66 20.94 -8.45
C PRO A 194 -11.77 20.27 -7.62
N GLU A 195 -12.52 19.36 -8.23
CA GLU A 195 -13.61 18.63 -7.59
C GLU A 195 -13.12 17.66 -6.51
N LYS A 196 -11.99 17.00 -6.71
CA LYS A 196 -11.40 16.07 -5.72
C LYS A 196 -10.85 16.82 -4.51
N THR A 197 -10.20 17.95 -4.75
CA THR A 197 -9.72 18.85 -3.70
C THR A 197 -10.87 19.36 -2.86
N GLN A 198 -11.99 19.73 -3.48
CA GLN A 198 -13.17 20.22 -2.77
C GLN A 198 -13.77 19.15 -1.83
N HIS A 199 -13.82 17.88 -2.22
CA HIS A 199 -14.32 16.80 -1.34
C HIS A 199 -13.37 16.45 -0.19
N ILE A 200 -12.07 16.65 -0.37
CA ILE A 200 -11.11 16.55 0.73
C ILE A 200 -11.36 17.73 1.70
N LEU A 201 -11.54 18.94 1.20
CA LEU A 201 -11.85 20.13 2.02
C LEU A 201 -13.20 20.04 2.76
N GLU A 202 -14.20 19.36 2.21
CA GLU A 202 -15.48 19.11 2.90
C GLU A 202 -15.33 18.19 4.12
N ARG A 203 -14.30 17.33 4.16
CA ARG A 203 -14.03 16.40 5.26
C ARG A 203 -13.00 16.90 6.25
N PHE A 204 -12.05 17.68 5.79
CA PHE A 204 -10.92 18.18 6.59
C PHE A 204 -10.96 19.71 6.66
N SER A 205 -10.68 20.29 7.82
CA SER A 205 -10.60 21.76 7.94
C SER A 205 -9.47 22.32 7.07
N GLU A 206 -9.64 23.53 6.58
CA GLU A 206 -8.58 24.25 5.82
C GLU A 206 -7.29 24.32 6.62
N GLU A 207 -7.39 24.52 7.94
CA GLU A 207 -6.24 24.55 8.85
C GLU A 207 -5.46 23.21 8.81
N PHE A 208 -6.18 22.08 8.86
CA PHE A 208 -5.56 20.75 8.80
C PHE A 208 -4.83 20.53 7.45
N ILE A 209 -5.47 20.90 6.35
CA ILE A 209 -4.89 20.80 5.01
C ILE A 209 -3.64 21.67 4.86
N ALA A 210 -3.67 22.89 5.42
CA ALA A 210 -2.54 23.83 5.37
C ALA A 210 -1.31 23.35 6.17
N ARG A 211 -1.49 22.45 7.15
CA ARG A 211 -0.39 21.87 7.95
C ARG A 211 0.15 20.57 7.38
N LEU A 212 -0.57 19.94 6.44
CA LEU A 212 -0.05 18.77 5.72
C LEU A 212 1.17 19.16 4.89
N GLY A 213 2.21 18.32 4.93
CA GLY A 213 3.39 18.50 4.09
C GLY A 213 3.05 18.19 2.64
N GLU A 214 2.66 16.96 2.33
CA GLU A 214 2.39 16.53 0.97
C GLU A 214 1.05 15.80 0.84
N GLN A 215 0.27 16.20 -0.16
CA GLN A 215 -0.92 15.47 -0.59
C GLN A 215 -0.57 14.62 -1.81
N ILE A 216 -0.76 13.31 -1.67
CA ILE A 216 -0.36 12.32 -2.67
C ILE A 216 -1.60 11.58 -3.15
N GLU A 217 -1.95 11.80 -4.42
CA GLU A 217 -3.12 11.20 -5.04
C GLU A 217 -2.76 9.88 -5.74
N PHE A 218 -3.52 8.83 -5.42
CA PHE A 218 -3.45 7.53 -6.07
C PHE A 218 -4.55 7.39 -7.12
N ASN A 219 -4.16 6.94 -8.30
CA ASN A 219 -5.06 6.72 -9.43
C ASN A 219 -5.89 5.44 -9.26
N ALA A 220 -7.11 5.46 -9.78
CA ALA A 220 -7.93 4.25 -9.84
C ALA A 220 -7.30 3.17 -10.74
N LEU A 221 -7.40 1.92 -10.32
CA LEU A 221 -6.89 0.74 -11.04
C LEU A 221 -8.05 -0.10 -11.57
N ASN A 222 -8.88 0.52 -12.45
CA ASN A 222 -10.07 -0.11 -13.03
C ASN A 222 -9.82 -0.61 -14.48
N ASP A 223 -8.60 -0.46 -14.98
CA ASP A 223 -8.20 -0.93 -16.32
C ASP A 223 -7.69 -2.38 -16.22
N VAL A 224 -8.25 -3.25 -17.05
CA VAL A 224 -7.89 -4.68 -17.11
C VAL A 224 -6.39 -4.87 -17.38
N ASN A 225 -5.78 -4.03 -18.24
CA ASN A 225 -4.35 -4.14 -18.55
C ASN A 225 -3.49 -3.83 -17.32
N LYS A 226 -3.84 -2.79 -16.56
CA LYS A 226 -3.15 -2.47 -15.29
C LYS A 226 -3.30 -3.59 -14.26
N VAL A 227 -4.48 -4.22 -14.21
CA VAL A 227 -4.73 -5.36 -13.32
C VAL A 227 -3.93 -6.59 -13.77
N LEU A 228 -3.73 -6.80 -15.08
CA LEU A 228 -2.90 -7.89 -15.60
C LEU A 228 -1.44 -7.79 -15.16
N ASP A 229 -0.86 -6.59 -15.20
CA ASP A 229 0.52 -6.38 -14.73
C ASP A 229 0.66 -6.72 -13.24
N ILE A 230 -0.30 -6.27 -12.43
CA ILE A 230 -0.31 -6.55 -10.98
C ILE A 230 -0.63 -8.02 -10.70
N LEU A 231 -1.47 -8.66 -11.53
CA LEU A 231 -1.77 -10.08 -11.44
C LEU A 231 -0.49 -10.94 -11.58
N GLU A 232 0.38 -10.60 -12.52
CA GLU A 232 1.65 -11.31 -12.70
C GLU A 232 2.52 -11.22 -11.44
N LEU A 233 2.61 -10.03 -10.86
CA LEU A 233 3.34 -9.82 -9.60
C LEU A 233 2.78 -10.68 -8.45
N LYS A 234 1.45 -10.76 -8.34
CA LYS A 234 0.78 -11.52 -7.25
C LYS A 234 0.71 -13.04 -7.52
N LEU A 235 0.81 -13.49 -8.77
CA LEU A 235 0.89 -14.91 -9.14
C LEU A 235 2.29 -15.49 -8.91
N THR A 236 3.33 -14.72 -9.14
CA THR A 236 4.74 -15.18 -9.06
C THR A 236 5.07 -15.91 -7.75
N PRO A 237 4.74 -15.43 -6.54
CA PRO A 237 5.00 -16.18 -5.32
C PRO A 237 4.28 -17.53 -5.28
N ARG A 238 3.06 -17.62 -5.80
CA ARG A 238 2.25 -18.85 -5.82
C ARG A 238 2.81 -19.88 -6.81
N ILE A 239 3.31 -19.40 -7.94
CA ILE A 239 4.01 -20.24 -8.93
C ILE A 239 5.30 -20.78 -8.31
N ASN A 240 6.06 -19.95 -7.61
CA ASN A 240 7.30 -20.36 -6.93
C ASN A 240 7.03 -21.37 -5.82
N ASP A 241 5.94 -21.22 -5.05
CA ASP A 241 5.54 -22.21 -4.03
C ASP A 241 5.28 -23.60 -4.65
N LEU A 242 4.68 -23.64 -5.84
CA LEU A 242 4.45 -24.88 -6.58
C LEU A 242 5.74 -25.42 -7.21
N ALA A 243 6.58 -24.54 -7.75
CA ALA A 243 7.88 -24.92 -8.29
C ALA A 243 8.81 -25.53 -7.22
N ALA A 244 8.77 -25.03 -5.98
CA ALA A 244 9.47 -25.63 -4.85
C ALA A 244 9.02 -27.06 -4.53
N LYS A 245 7.77 -27.42 -4.90
CA LYS A 245 7.22 -28.77 -4.83
C LYS A 245 7.43 -29.58 -6.12
N ASN A 246 8.28 -29.07 -7.02
CA ASN A 246 8.55 -29.65 -8.33
C ASN A 246 7.30 -29.75 -9.23
N ILE A 247 6.39 -28.77 -9.14
CA ILE A 247 5.22 -28.62 -10.00
C ILE A 247 5.37 -27.29 -10.75
N HIS A 248 5.50 -27.37 -12.06
CA HIS A 248 5.70 -26.19 -12.91
C HIS A 248 4.36 -25.73 -13.48
N VAL A 249 4.04 -24.46 -13.32
CA VAL A 249 2.76 -23.89 -13.75
C VAL A 249 2.97 -22.77 -14.74
N THR A 250 2.22 -22.79 -15.83
CA THR A 250 2.14 -21.72 -16.82
C THR A 250 0.69 -21.29 -17.02
N PHE A 251 0.48 -20.02 -17.34
CA PHE A 251 -0.85 -19.47 -17.61
C PHE A 251 -0.95 -19.05 -19.06
N ASP A 252 -2.08 -19.35 -19.71
CA ASP A 252 -2.40 -18.72 -20.98
C ASP A 252 -2.99 -17.31 -20.78
N ASN A 253 -3.04 -16.54 -21.86
CA ASN A 253 -3.57 -15.18 -21.82
C ASN A 253 -5.07 -15.13 -21.47
N ALA A 254 -5.83 -16.15 -21.84
CA ALA A 254 -7.25 -16.24 -21.53
C ALA A 254 -7.48 -16.44 -20.02
N ALA A 255 -6.66 -17.27 -19.36
CA ALA A 255 -6.71 -17.47 -17.91
C ALA A 255 -6.33 -16.19 -17.15
N LYS A 256 -5.26 -15.51 -17.57
CA LYS A 256 -4.88 -14.22 -16.96
C LYS A 256 -5.98 -13.17 -17.11
N LYS A 257 -6.53 -13.03 -18.32
CA LYS A 257 -7.62 -12.11 -18.59
C LYS A 257 -8.87 -12.42 -17.77
N PHE A 258 -9.25 -13.69 -17.67
CA PHE A 258 -10.38 -14.12 -16.83
C PHE A 258 -10.21 -13.69 -15.37
N LEU A 259 -9.04 -13.91 -14.78
CA LEU A 259 -8.75 -13.48 -13.40
C LEU A 259 -8.79 -11.95 -13.24
N ALA A 260 -8.27 -11.21 -14.22
CA ALA A 260 -8.30 -9.76 -14.21
C ALA A 260 -9.74 -9.22 -14.34
N ASP A 261 -10.54 -9.77 -15.25
CA ASP A 261 -11.95 -9.40 -15.43
C ASP A 261 -12.77 -9.66 -14.16
N LYS A 262 -12.54 -10.80 -13.49
CA LYS A 262 -13.18 -11.12 -12.19
C LYS A 262 -12.78 -10.15 -11.07
N CYS A 263 -11.57 -9.62 -11.12
CA CYS A 263 -11.13 -8.60 -10.17
C CYS A 263 -11.80 -7.25 -10.45
N VAL A 264 -11.77 -6.79 -11.70
CA VAL A 264 -12.34 -5.49 -12.12
C VAL A 264 -13.85 -5.44 -11.90
N ALA A 265 -14.56 -6.54 -12.14
CA ALA A 265 -16.00 -6.62 -11.94
C ALA A 265 -16.47 -6.31 -10.51
N GLN A 266 -15.59 -6.45 -9.52
CA GLN A 266 -15.91 -6.14 -8.11
C GLN A 266 -15.84 -4.65 -7.77
N ASN A 267 -15.31 -3.80 -8.65
CA ASN A 267 -15.17 -2.34 -8.46
C ASN A 267 -14.46 -1.92 -7.14
N LEU A 268 -13.57 -2.75 -6.62
CA LEU A 268 -12.81 -2.53 -5.38
C LEU A 268 -11.30 -2.38 -5.64
N GLY A 269 -10.93 -1.88 -6.82
CA GLY A 269 -9.54 -1.80 -7.26
C GLY A 269 -8.91 -3.19 -7.32
N ILE A 270 -7.66 -3.32 -6.89
CA ILE A 270 -6.95 -4.61 -6.90
C ILE A 270 -7.11 -5.42 -5.59
N ARG A 271 -7.83 -4.88 -4.60
CA ARG A 271 -8.04 -5.58 -3.30
C ARG A 271 -8.60 -7.01 -3.46
N PRO A 272 -9.56 -7.27 -4.37
CA PRO A 272 -10.09 -8.60 -4.59
C PRO A 272 -9.12 -9.58 -5.23
N LEU A 273 -8.04 -9.12 -5.87
CA LEU A 273 -7.19 -9.93 -6.73
C LEU A 273 -6.62 -11.17 -6.02
N VAL A 274 -6.16 -11.01 -4.77
CA VAL A 274 -5.65 -12.14 -3.97
C VAL A 274 -6.72 -13.18 -3.72
N ASN A 275 -7.95 -12.74 -3.46
CA ASN A 275 -9.08 -13.66 -3.25
C ASN A 275 -9.53 -14.32 -4.55
N VAL A 276 -9.51 -13.59 -5.66
CA VAL A 276 -9.77 -14.12 -7.01
C VAL A 276 -8.75 -15.22 -7.36
N ILE A 277 -7.46 -14.97 -7.15
CA ILE A 277 -6.41 -15.98 -7.34
C ILE A 277 -6.69 -17.21 -6.46
N LYS A 278 -7.03 -17.01 -5.20
CA LYS A 278 -7.34 -18.11 -4.28
C LYS A 278 -8.55 -18.93 -4.75
N THR A 279 -9.63 -18.24 -5.12
CA THR A 279 -10.91 -18.88 -5.46
C THR A 279 -10.85 -19.64 -6.78
N TYR A 280 -10.23 -19.08 -7.80
CA TYR A 280 -10.25 -19.67 -9.15
C TYR A 280 -9.00 -20.50 -9.45
N PHE A 281 -7.81 -20.05 -9.06
CA PHE A 281 -6.58 -20.77 -9.36
C PHE A 281 -6.19 -21.77 -8.27
N GLN A 282 -6.00 -21.31 -7.02
CA GLN A 282 -5.52 -22.21 -5.96
C GLN A 282 -6.51 -23.33 -5.65
N LYS A 283 -7.83 -23.04 -5.67
CA LYS A 283 -8.87 -24.05 -5.47
C LYS A 283 -8.90 -25.08 -6.59
N ALA A 284 -8.70 -24.66 -7.86
CA ALA A 284 -8.65 -25.59 -8.99
C ALA A 284 -7.42 -26.51 -8.91
N VAL A 285 -6.23 -25.96 -8.63
CA VAL A 285 -5.01 -26.78 -8.44
C VAL A 285 -5.16 -27.74 -7.27
N MET A 286 -5.75 -27.28 -6.15
CA MET A 286 -5.98 -28.14 -4.97
C MET A 286 -6.94 -29.28 -5.27
N ALA A 287 -8.03 -29.02 -6.00
CA ALA A 287 -8.99 -30.07 -6.39
C ALA A 287 -8.33 -31.17 -7.25
N GLU A 288 -7.56 -30.78 -8.25
CA GLU A 288 -6.82 -31.73 -9.10
C GLU A 288 -5.73 -32.50 -8.33
N HIS A 289 -5.08 -31.85 -7.38
CA HIS A 289 -4.09 -32.52 -6.52
C HIS A 289 -4.73 -33.55 -5.60
N LEU A 290 -5.86 -33.22 -4.96
CA LEU A 290 -6.62 -34.16 -4.11
C LEU A 290 -7.23 -35.32 -4.90
N ALA A 291 -7.60 -35.08 -6.15
CA ALA A 291 -8.04 -36.15 -7.07
C ALA A 291 -6.90 -37.08 -7.52
N GLY A 292 -5.65 -36.79 -7.15
CA GLY A 292 -4.47 -37.57 -7.55
C GLY A 292 -3.97 -37.28 -8.98
N ASN A 293 -4.55 -36.29 -9.65
CA ASN A 293 -4.21 -35.93 -11.03
C ASN A 293 -2.93 -35.10 -11.10
N ILE A 294 -2.49 -34.43 -10.02
CA ILE A 294 -1.26 -33.62 -9.99
C ILE A 294 -0.24 -34.28 -9.04
N LYS A 295 0.98 -34.49 -9.55
CA LYS A 295 2.11 -35.08 -8.82
C LYS A 295 3.37 -34.23 -8.98
N ALA A 296 4.33 -34.41 -8.09
CA ALA A 296 5.66 -33.82 -8.25
C ALA A 296 6.30 -34.22 -9.59
N GLY A 297 6.85 -33.26 -10.31
CA GLY A 297 7.41 -33.39 -11.63
C GLY A 297 6.43 -33.09 -12.78
N ASP A 298 5.20 -32.70 -12.50
CA ASP A 298 4.24 -32.36 -13.54
C ASP A 298 4.38 -30.92 -14.01
N ASN A 299 4.10 -30.71 -15.33
CA ASN A 299 3.97 -29.40 -15.94
C ASN A 299 2.49 -29.12 -16.18
N LEU A 300 1.99 -28.05 -15.60
CA LEU A 300 0.59 -27.65 -15.66
C LEU A 300 0.43 -26.41 -16.54
N ARG A 301 -0.59 -26.40 -17.37
CA ARG A 301 -1.03 -25.22 -18.08
C ARG A 301 -2.43 -24.83 -17.60
N VAL A 302 -2.53 -23.62 -17.02
CA VAL A 302 -3.80 -23.04 -16.60
C VAL A 302 -4.40 -22.34 -17.81
N ARG A 303 -5.60 -22.74 -18.20
CA ARG A 303 -6.36 -22.17 -19.30
C ARG A 303 -7.61 -21.43 -18.83
N GLY A 304 -8.00 -20.45 -19.60
CA GLY A 304 -9.28 -19.78 -19.42
C GLY A 304 -10.48 -20.70 -19.61
N PRO A 305 -11.69 -20.23 -19.26
CA PRO A 305 -12.94 -20.95 -19.51
C PRO A 305 -13.13 -21.26 -21.00
N LEU A 306 -13.91 -22.31 -21.32
CA LEU A 306 -14.25 -22.68 -22.70
C LEU A 306 -15.24 -21.71 -23.32
N ASN A 307 -16.25 -21.32 -22.54
CA ASN A 307 -17.33 -20.46 -22.95
C ASN A 307 -17.47 -19.27 -22.01
N SER A 308 -18.16 -18.22 -22.41
CA SER A 308 -18.45 -17.03 -21.58
C SER A 308 -19.22 -17.36 -20.29
N ASP A 309 -19.96 -18.45 -20.29
CA ASP A 309 -20.82 -18.87 -19.17
C ASP A 309 -20.06 -19.76 -18.17
N ASP A 310 -18.89 -20.26 -18.53
CA ASP A 310 -18.03 -21.04 -17.64
C ASP A 310 -17.36 -20.13 -16.60
N ASP A 311 -17.55 -20.44 -15.34
CA ASP A 311 -16.97 -19.67 -14.23
C ASP A 311 -15.79 -20.41 -13.55
N ALA A 312 -14.95 -21.11 -14.35
CA ALA A 312 -13.83 -21.89 -13.84
C ALA A 312 -12.61 -21.86 -14.76
N LEU A 313 -11.44 -21.89 -14.13
CA LEU A 313 -10.18 -22.15 -14.84
C LEU A 313 -10.01 -23.67 -15.07
N ARG A 314 -9.38 -24.02 -16.17
CA ARG A 314 -9.05 -25.41 -16.51
C ARG A 314 -7.56 -25.67 -16.30
N ILE A 315 -7.25 -26.81 -15.72
CA ILE A 315 -5.87 -27.25 -15.51
C ILE A 315 -5.59 -28.41 -16.48
N GLU A 316 -4.63 -28.22 -17.36
CA GLU A 316 -4.19 -29.23 -18.31
C GLU A 316 -2.77 -29.67 -17.98
N GLN A 317 -2.52 -30.97 -17.92
CA GLN A 317 -1.18 -31.51 -17.82
C GLN A 317 -0.50 -31.41 -19.17
N GLN A 318 0.70 -30.89 -19.21
CA GLN A 318 1.57 -30.91 -20.37
C GLN A 318 2.49 -32.13 -20.31
N PRO A 319 2.77 -32.79 -21.46
CA PRO A 319 3.72 -33.86 -21.48
C PRO A 319 5.09 -33.35 -20.97
N ARG A 320 5.76 -34.19 -20.17
CA ARG A 320 7.11 -33.87 -19.69
C ARG A 320 8.01 -33.66 -20.90
N PRO A 321 8.85 -32.62 -20.94
CA PRO A 321 9.81 -32.49 -22.02
C PRO A 321 10.70 -33.75 -22.03
N ASN A 322 10.70 -34.44 -23.17
CA ASN A 322 11.50 -35.65 -23.38
C ASN A 322 12.97 -35.33 -23.08
N LYS A 323 13.55 -35.95 -22.07
CA LYS A 323 15.00 -35.95 -21.81
C LYS A 323 15.76 -36.80 -22.86
N ALA A 324 15.48 -36.59 -24.13
CA ALA A 324 16.15 -37.33 -25.21
C ALA A 324 16.56 -36.38 -26.30
N ALA A 325 17.76 -35.84 -26.19
CA ALA A 325 18.74 -35.54 -27.25
C ALA A 325 19.92 -34.78 -26.65
N GLN A 326 20.68 -35.43 -25.76
CA GLN A 326 22.10 -35.10 -25.74
C GLN A 326 22.69 -35.75 -27.01
N PRO A 327 23.28 -35.02 -27.97
CA PRO A 327 24.04 -35.64 -29.02
C PRO A 327 25.22 -36.34 -28.36
N ALA A 328 25.32 -37.63 -28.61
CA ALA A 328 26.49 -38.44 -28.29
C ALA A 328 27.72 -37.73 -28.88
N LEU A 329 28.61 -37.25 -28.03
CA LEU A 329 29.97 -36.91 -28.40
C LEU A 329 30.62 -38.21 -28.90
N GLN A 330 30.72 -38.35 -30.23
CA GLN A 330 31.59 -39.33 -30.82
C GLN A 330 33.05 -38.90 -30.61
N HIS A 331 33.83 -39.80 -30.07
CA HIS A 331 35.27 -39.75 -29.90
C HIS A 331 36.02 -39.68 -31.24
#